data_22ca8c6cfae132eae43eb89b2a44b313
#
_entry.id   22ca8c6cfae132eae43eb89b2a44b313
#
_cell.length_a   1.000
_cell.length_b   1.000
_cell.length_c   1.000
_cell.angle_alpha   90.00
_cell.angle_beta   90.00
_cell.angle_gamma   90.00
#
_symmetry.space_group_name_H-M   'P 1'
#
loop_
_entity.id
_entity.type
_entity.pdbx_description
1 polymer ?
#
loop_
_entity_poly.entity_id
_entity_poly.type
_entity_poly.pdbx_seq_one_letter_code
_entity_poly.pdbx_strand_id
1 'polypeptide(L)'
;MYKRQALRLNAGLISQIRIHTIVKLTANSGNDNTEKICNLAGISNPKRIFFIRRKVKNISQEYLINLMSNLLDIESLLKQGNNPINVFTENLINLS
;
A
#
# COMPACT_ATOMS: atom_id res chain seq x y z
N MET A 1 -12.48 -16.58 7.87
CA MET A 1 -11.85 -16.09 6.62
C MET A 1 -10.97 -17.18 6.04
N TYR A 2 -11.22 -17.54 4.79
CA TYR A 2 -10.44 -18.57 4.11
C TYR A 2 -9.12 -17.99 3.58
N LYS A 3 -8.07 -18.82 3.50
CA LYS A 3 -6.73 -18.40 3.06
C LYS A 3 -6.74 -17.67 1.73
N ARG A 4 -7.48 -18.19 0.74
CA ARG A 4 -7.55 -17.58 -0.60
C ARG A 4 -8.14 -16.19 -0.56
N GLN A 5 -9.21 -15.98 0.21
CA GLN A 5 -9.85 -14.67 0.38
C GLN A 5 -8.92 -13.70 1.10
N ALA A 6 -8.22 -14.18 2.13
CA ALA A 6 -7.26 -13.36 2.88
C ALA A 6 -6.11 -12.91 1.98
N LEU A 7 -5.57 -13.80 1.15
CA LEU A 7 -4.50 -13.46 0.21
C LEU A 7 -4.95 -12.44 -0.83
N ARG A 8 -6.19 -12.57 -1.35
CA ARG A 8 -6.75 -11.60 -2.30
C ARG A 8 -6.92 -10.23 -1.66
N LEU A 9 -7.48 -10.18 -0.46
CA LEU A 9 -7.65 -8.93 0.28
C LEU A 9 -6.32 -8.26 0.50
N ASN A 10 -5.33 -9.01 0.97
CA ASN A 10 -4.01 -8.48 1.25
C ASN A 10 -3.31 -7.99 -0.02
N ALA A 11 -3.42 -8.73 -1.12
CA ALA A 11 -2.86 -8.32 -2.41
C ALA A 11 -3.48 -7.00 -2.89
N GLY A 12 -4.79 -6.81 -2.69
CA GLY A 12 -5.47 -5.56 -3.01
C GLY A 12 -4.96 -4.40 -2.17
N LEU A 13 -4.74 -4.61 -0.88
CA LEU A 13 -4.18 -3.60 0.01
C LEU A 13 -2.75 -3.25 -0.38
N ILE A 14 -1.92 -4.23 -0.68
CA ILE A 14 -0.54 -4.01 -1.14
C ILE A 14 -0.54 -3.14 -2.40
N SER A 15 -1.40 -3.46 -3.36
CA SER A 15 -1.51 -2.71 -4.61
C SER A 15 -1.87 -1.25 -4.36
N GLN A 16 -2.85 -0.98 -3.52
CA GLN A 16 -3.26 0.38 -3.18
C GLN A 16 -2.19 1.15 -2.42
N ILE A 17 -1.58 0.54 -1.41
CA ILE A 17 -0.53 1.19 -0.63
C ILE A 17 0.70 1.45 -1.47
N ARG A 18 1.03 0.56 -2.40
CA ARG A 18 2.11 0.76 -3.36
C ARG A 18 1.89 2.03 -4.18
N ILE A 19 0.67 2.22 -4.71
CA ILE A 19 0.33 3.41 -5.49
C ILE A 19 0.46 4.66 -4.62
N HIS A 20 -0.09 4.64 -3.42
CA HIS A 20 0.00 5.77 -2.48
C HIS A 20 1.46 6.11 -2.14
N THR A 21 2.28 5.10 -1.93
CA THR A 21 3.70 5.26 -1.61
C THR A 21 4.45 5.90 -2.78
N ILE A 22 4.22 5.42 -4.00
CA ILE A 22 4.84 5.98 -5.20
C ILE A 22 4.48 7.45 -5.36
N VAL A 23 3.21 7.80 -5.21
CA VAL A 23 2.75 9.18 -5.32
C VAL A 23 3.39 10.06 -4.23
N LYS A 24 3.47 9.55 -2.99
CA LYS A 24 4.10 10.29 -1.88
C LYS A 24 5.59 10.54 -2.13
N LEU A 25 6.32 9.52 -2.56
CA LEU A 25 7.75 9.63 -2.84
C LEU A 25 8.05 10.61 -3.96
N THR A 26 7.26 10.57 -5.04
CA THR A 26 7.44 11.49 -6.17
C THR A 26 7.08 12.92 -5.78
N ALA A 27 6.07 13.13 -4.97
CA ALA A 27 5.71 14.45 -4.46
C ALA A 27 6.84 15.02 -3.58
N ASN A 28 7.43 14.21 -2.71
CA ASN A 28 8.52 14.63 -1.82
C ASN A 28 9.82 14.94 -2.58
N SER A 29 10.03 14.27 -3.72
CA SER A 29 11.22 14.51 -4.56
C SER A 29 11.07 15.74 -5.46
N GLY A 30 9.91 16.37 -5.47
CA GLY A 30 9.65 17.54 -6.32
C GLY A 30 9.39 17.19 -7.77
N ASN A 31 9.14 15.94 -8.08
CA ASN A 31 8.86 15.48 -9.44
C ASN A 31 7.37 15.68 -9.75
N ASP A 32 7.07 16.71 -10.56
CA ASP A 32 5.69 17.07 -10.92
C ASP A 32 5.24 16.48 -12.26
N ASN A 33 6.04 15.62 -12.88
CA ASN A 33 5.67 15.02 -14.16
C ASN A 33 4.58 13.96 -13.96
N THR A 34 3.33 14.36 -14.16
CA THR A 34 2.16 13.51 -13.95
C THR A 34 2.19 12.26 -14.82
N GLU A 35 2.64 12.36 -16.07
CA GLU A 35 2.75 11.23 -16.98
C GLU A 35 3.71 10.17 -16.44
N LYS A 36 4.86 10.60 -15.95
CA LYS A 36 5.86 9.70 -15.37
C LYS A 36 5.35 9.03 -14.11
N ILE A 37 4.65 9.77 -13.27
CA ILE A 37 4.02 9.25 -12.04
C ILE A 37 2.95 8.20 -12.41
N CYS A 38 2.11 8.48 -13.40
CA CYS A 38 1.11 7.54 -13.88
C CYS A 38 1.75 6.23 -14.37
N ASN A 39 2.83 6.32 -15.12
CA ASN A 39 3.55 5.15 -15.62
C ASN A 39 4.14 4.31 -14.48
N LEU A 40 4.75 4.95 -13.50
CA LEU A 40 5.35 4.26 -12.35
C LEU A 40 4.29 3.59 -11.47
N ALA A 41 3.15 4.24 -11.29
CA ALA A 41 2.07 3.74 -10.44
C ALA A 41 1.11 2.79 -11.17
N GLY A 42 1.21 2.69 -12.49
CA GLY A 42 0.29 1.88 -13.28
C GLY A 42 -1.12 2.46 -13.35
N ILE A 43 -1.23 3.79 -13.29
CA ILE A 43 -2.51 4.50 -13.33
C ILE A 43 -2.68 5.12 -14.73
N SER A 44 -3.83 4.86 -15.38
CA SER A 44 -4.11 5.40 -16.71
C SER A 44 -4.74 6.79 -16.67
N ASN A 45 -5.45 7.15 -15.59
CA ASN A 45 -6.14 8.43 -15.47
C ASN A 45 -5.35 9.42 -14.59
N PRO A 46 -4.81 10.51 -15.17
CA PRO A 46 -4.04 11.50 -14.40
C PRO A 46 -4.80 12.15 -13.25
N LYS A 47 -6.12 12.27 -13.36
CA LYS A 47 -6.95 12.87 -12.30
C LYS A 47 -6.84 12.09 -10.99
N ARG A 48 -6.63 10.80 -11.08
CA ARG A 48 -6.47 9.92 -9.91
C ARG A 48 -5.25 10.29 -9.09
N ILE A 49 -4.19 10.76 -9.75
CA ILE A 49 -2.96 11.20 -9.07
C ILE A 49 -3.25 12.38 -8.14
N PHE A 50 -4.06 13.34 -8.57
CA PHE A 50 -4.43 14.50 -7.73
C PHE A 50 -5.18 14.07 -6.47
N PHE A 51 -6.11 13.15 -6.60
CA PHE A 51 -6.85 12.62 -5.46
C PHE A 51 -5.95 11.90 -4.48
N ILE A 52 -5.03 11.08 -4.99
CA ILE A 52 -4.09 10.34 -4.15
C ILE A 52 -3.12 11.30 -3.47
N ARG A 53 -2.62 12.33 -4.15
CA ARG A 53 -1.77 13.35 -3.54
C ARG A 53 -2.44 14.01 -2.35
N ARG A 54 -3.72 14.32 -2.46
CA ARG A 54 -4.49 14.88 -1.35
C ARG A 54 -4.56 13.93 -0.17
N LYS A 55 -4.81 12.65 -0.43
CA LYS A 55 -4.91 11.63 0.61
C LYS A 55 -3.59 11.45 1.35
N VAL A 56 -2.46 11.45 0.65
CA VAL A 56 -1.16 11.19 1.27
C VAL A 56 -0.47 12.44 1.78
N LYS A 57 -1.05 13.62 1.58
CA LYS A 57 -0.44 14.88 2.00
C LYS A 57 -0.09 14.91 3.48
N ASN A 58 -0.98 14.40 4.32
CA ASN A 58 -0.83 14.39 5.77
C ASN A 58 -0.32 13.05 6.31
N ILE A 59 0.04 12.13 5.43
CA ILE A 59 0.59 10.82 5.80
C ILE A 59 2.09 10.85 5.54
N SER A 60 2.90 10.43 6.52
CA SER A 60 4.35 10.40 6.34
C SER A 60 4.77 9.29 5.38
N GLN A 61 5.85 9.54 4.64
CA GLN A 61 6.48 8.53 3.79
C GLN A 61 6.88 7.30 4.59
N GLU A 62 7.43 7.53 5.78
CA GLU A 62 7.84 6.46 6.69
C GLU A 62 6.67 5.56 7.08
N TYR A 63 5.51 6.16 7.38
CA TYR A 63 4.31 5.40 7.71
C TYR A 63 3.89 4.48 6.56
N LEU A 64 3.88 4.99 5.32
CA LEU A 64 3.51 4.21 4.14
C LEU A 64 4.49 3.07 3.88
N ILE A 65 5.78 3.29 4.06
CA ILE A 65 6.80 2.27 3.89
C ILE A 65 6.63 1.17 4.95
N ASN A 66 6.40 1.56 6.20
CA ASN A 66 6.18 0.61 7.29
C ASN A 66 4.90 -0.20 7.07
N LEU A 67 3.84 0.44 6.60
CA LEU A 67 2.59 -0.24 6.28
C LEU A 67 2.80 -1.27 5.16
N MET A 68 3.53 -0.90 4.10
CA MET A 68 3.87 -1.82 3.01
C MET A 68 4.64 -3.03 3.54
N SER A 69 5.63 -2.79 4.38
CA SER A 69 6.43 -3.85 5.00
C SER A 69 5.55 -4.82 5.79
N ASN A 70 4.62 -4.29 6.58
CA ASN A 70 3.68 -5.12 7.34
C ASN A 70 2.76 -5.94 6.44
N LEU A 71 2.27 -5.37 5.35
CA LEU A 71 1.42 -6.10 4.40
C LEU A 71 2.18 -7.23 3.71
N LEU A 72 3.46 -7.02 3.41
CA LEU A 72 4.31 -8.07 2.85
C LEU A 72 4.58 -9.19 3.86
N ASP A 73 4.76 -8.85 5.13
CA ASP A 73 4.91 -9.84 6.20
C ASP A 73 3.63 -10.66 6.37
N ILE A 74 2.47 -10.01 6.31
CA ILE A 74 1.17 -10.68 6.36
C ILE A 74 1.05 -11.68 5.20
N GLU A 75 1.43 -11.27 3.99
CA GLU A 75 1.39 -12.15 2.83
C GLU A 75 2.24 -13.40 3.05
N SER A 76 3.46 -13.22 3.54
CA SER A 76 4.36 -14.33 3.84
C SER A 76 3.77 -15.29 4.86
N LEU A 77 3.22 -14.76 5.95
CA LEU A 77 2.61 -15.57 7.01
C LEU A 77 1.36 -16.32 6.52
N LEU A 78 0.55 -15.70 5.68
CA LEU A 78 -0.63 -16.35 5.10
C LEU A 78 -0.22 -17.49 4.18
N LYS A 79 0.83 -17.32 3.39
CA LYS A 79 1.37 -18.35 2.51
C LYS A 79 1.95 -19.53 3.29
N GLN A 80 2.43 -19.29 4.51
CA GLN A 80 2.92 -20.35 5.40
C GLN A 80 1.79 -21.14 6.08
N GLY A 81 0.54 -20.74 5.89
CA GLY A 81 -0.61 -21.45 6.43
C GLY A 81 -1.09 -20.99 7.80
N ASN A 82 -0.62 -19.83 8.27
CA ASN A 82 -1.08 -19.25 9.54
C ASN A 82 -2.54 -18.82 9.45
N ASN A 83 -3.23 -18.77 10.60
CA ASN A 83 -4.62 -18.36 10.67
C ASN A 83 -4.76 -16.90 10.25
N PRO A 84 -5.56 -16.58 9.19
CA PRO A 84 -5.68 -15.20 8.70
C PRO A 84 -6.13 -14.20 9.75
N ILE A 85 -7.07 -14.55 10.61
CA ILE A 85 -7.57 -13.63 11.63
C ILE A 85 -6.45 -13.25 12.60
N ASN A 86 -5.67 -14.23 13.06
CA ASN A 86 -4.56 -13.99 13.96
C ASN A 86 -3.46 -13.16 13.30
N VAL A 87 -3.14 -13.48 12.04
CA VAL A 87 -2.11 -12.75 11.28
C VAL A 87 -2.47 -11.28 11.15
N PHE A 88 -3.68 -10.96 10.70
CA PHE A 88 -4.14 -9.58 10.56
C PHE A 88 -4.19 -8.87 11.90
N THR A 89 -4.74 -9.53 12.93
CA THR A 89 -4.87 -8.93 14.25
C THR A 89 -3.51 -8.55 14.83
N GLU A 90 -2.55 -9.47 14.83
CA GLU A 90 -1.24 -9.23 15.41
C GLU A 90 -0.47 -8.15 14.65
N ASN A 91 -0.48 -8.19 13.32
CA ASN A 91 0.29 -7.26 12.50
C ASN A 91 -0.33 -5.87 12.44
N LEU A 92 -1.65 -5.74 12.45
CA LEU A 92 -2.31 -4.44 12.46
C LEU A 92 -2.24 -3.75 13.82
N ILE A 93 -2.26 -4.52 14.91
CA ILE A 93 -2.05 -3.96 16.24
C ILE A 93 -0.67 -3.32 16.35
N ASN A 94 0.35 -3.94 15.77
CA ASN A 94 1.71 -3.43 15.82
C ASN A 94 1.90 -2.12 15.03
N LEU A 95 0.94 -1.74 14.20
CA LEU A 95 0.96 -0.48 13.46
C LEU A 95 0.42 0.71 14.27
N SER A 96 -0.37 0.44 15.30
CA SER A 96 -0.97 1.50 16.12
C SER A 96 -0.04 2.03 17.25
#